data_6c2b845b277bbbacfb2a157ef4fcf18b
#
_entry.id   6c2b845b277bbbacfb2a157ef4fcf18b
#
_cell.length_a   1.000
_cell.length_b   1.000
_cell.length_c   1.000
_cell.angle_alpha   90.00
_cell.angle_beta   90.00
_cell.angle_gamma   90.00
#
_symmetry.space_group_name_H-M   'P 1'
#
loop_
_entity.id
_entity.type
_entity.pdbx_description
1 polymer ?
#
loop_
_entity_poly.entity_id
_entity_poly.type
_entity_poly.pdbx_seq_one_letter_code
_entity_poly.pdbx_strand_id
1 'polypeptide(L)'
;GTFVLVDLVYYLWHRASHRVNLLWAAHIVHHQSEDYNLAVALRQAFFTPLTTLPFYIPIALLGVSPLVFLTTVALNTVYQFWIHTRLVGRLGPVEWVMNTPSHHRVHHGINPEYIDRNHAGVFIVWDRLFGTFTPEGQEPVYGTVQGHHGANAIAANLQPVADLFRLAARRGGLDAVKTLIGPPEWRPASEGGPQPVPVPNPGLRWDPHPPTPIVVYSGVWMLLASLALTIVLFAQADLPLAHQGALAFLLLWTVGAWGGLLDERPW
;
A
#
# COMPACT_ATOMS: atom_id res chain seq x y z
N GLY A 1 -3.93 26.76 -0.82
CA GLY A 1 -2.45 26.60 -0.83
C GLY A 1 -2.04 25.24 -0.30
N THR A 2 -2.07 25.03 1.03
CA THR A 2 -1.47 23.85 1.70
C THR A 2 -2.04 22.51 1.22
N PHE A 3 -3.34 22.41 0.99
CA PHE A 3 -3.95 21.17 0.50
C PHE A 3 -3.38 20.74 -0.85
N VAL A 4 -3.26 21.67 -1.80
CA VAL A 4 -2.69 21.41 -3.14
C VAL A 4 -1.22 21.00 -3.04
N LEU A 5 -0.46 21.65 -2.14
CA LEU A 5 0.94 21.31 -1.92
C LEU A 5 1.12 19.92 -1.28
N VAL A 6 0.31 19.59 -0.28
CA VAL A 6 0.33 18.25 0.35
C VAL A 6 -0.03 17.17 -0.66
N ASP A 7 -1.03 17.41 -1.51
CA ASP A 7 -1.44 16.45 -2.54
C ASP A 7 -0.38 16.27 -3.63
N LEU A 8 0.32 17.36 -4.03
CA LEU A 8 1.48 17.27 -4.94
C LEU A 8 2.60 16.43 -4.31
N VAL A 9 2.92 16.69 -3.04
CA VAL A 9 3.98 15.94 -2.33
C VAL A 9 3.59 14.47 -2.17
N TYR A 10 2.31 14.19 -1.90
CA TYR A 10 1.78 12.83 -1.89
C TYR A 10 2.00 12.15 -3.25
N TYR A 11 1.63 12.80 -4.36
CA TYR A 11 1.87 12.29 -5.71
C TYR A 11 3.35 11.96 -5.95
N LEU A 12 4.26 12.86 -5.57
CA LEU A 12 5.71 12.66 -5.74
C LEU A 12 6.23 11.47 -4.94
N TRP A 13 5.80 11.35 -3.67
CA TRP A 13 6.12 10.20 -2.83
C TRP A 13 5.54 8.90 -3.40
N HIS A 14 4.28 8.91 -3.80
CA HIS A 14 3.58 7.74 -4.30
C HIS A 14 4.22 7.23 -5.60
N ARG A 15 4.50 8.14 -6.54
CA ARG A 15 5.25 7.83 -7.75
C ARG A 15 6.66 7.28 -7.44
N ALA A 16 7.37 7.89 -6.50
CA ALA A 16 8.67 7.38 -6.06
C ALA A 16 8.56 5.97 -5.44
N SER A 17 7.47 5.69 -4.71
CA SER A 17 7.20 4.38 -4.11
C SER A 17 6.99 3.28 -5.16
N HIS A 18 6.59 3.62 -6.37
CA HIS A 18 6.51 2.70 -7.50
C HIS A 18 7.80 2.59 -8.32
N ARG A 19 8.71 3.57 -8.20
CA ARG A 19 9.93 3.66 -9.04
C ARG A 19 11.22 3.36 -8.31
N VAL A 20 11.20 3.32 -6.98
CA VAL A 20 12.37 3.01 -6.13
C VAL A 20 12.06 1.74 -5.35
N ASN A 21 12.82 0.68 -5.58
CA ASN A 21 12.50 -0.66 -5.08
C ASN A 21 12.42 -0.73 -3.55
N LEU A 22 13.25 0.04 -2.83
CA LEU A 22 13.18 0.13 -1.37
C LEU A 22 11.85 0.75 -0.90
N LEU A 23 11.36 1.78 -1.61
CA LEU A 23 10.06 2.40 -1.31
C LEU A 23 8.92 1.48 -1.74
N TRP A 24 9.07 0.79 -2.87
CA TRP A 24 8.09 -0.22 -3.32
C TRP A 24 7.96 -1.37 -2.33
N ALA A 25 9.07 -1.91 -1.82
CA ALA A 25 9.03 -2.97 -0.80
C ALA A 25 8.28 -2.55 0.48
N ALA A 26 8.29 -1.26 0.81
CA ALA A 26 7.50 -0.69 1.89
C ALA A 26 6.04 -0.39 1.50
N HIS A 27 5.72 -0.25 0.21
CA HIS A 27 4.40 0.15 -0.29
C HIS A 27 3.59 -1.02 -0.87
N ILE A 28 4.25 -2.05 -1.38
CA ILE A 28 3.67 -3.19 -2.10
C ILE A 28 2.49 -3.85 -1.36
N VAL A 29 2.49 -3.84 -0.02
CA VAL A 29 1.42 -4.44 0.78
C VAL A 29 0.05 -3.86 0.44
N HIS A 30 -0.02 -2.58 0.07
CA HIS A 30 -1.23 -1.91 -0.37
C HIS A 30 -1.78 -2.51 -1.69
N HIS A 31 -0.90 -2.97 -2.57
CA HIS A 31 -1.22 -3.55 -3.87
C HIS A 31 -1.39 -5.08 -3.86
N GLN A 32 -1.12 -5.77 -2.74
CA GLN A 32 -1.15 -7.24 -2.71
C GLN A 32 -2.56 -7.85 -2.81
N SER A 33 -3.63 -7.08 -2.61
CA SER A 33 -4.99 -7.61 -2.67
C SER A 33 -5.40 -7.91 -4.11
N GLU A 34 -5.86 -9.12 -4.36
CA GLU A 34 -6.44 -9.54 -5.63
C GLU A 34 -7.93 -9.18 -5.73
N ASP A 35 -8.54 -8.74 -4.62
CA ASP A 35 -9.84 -8.09 -4.60
C ASP A 35 -9.66 -6.57 -4.51
N TYR A 36 -10.58 -5.84 -5.17
CA TYR A 36 -10.58 -4.39 -5.12
C TYR A 36 -11.89 -3.85 -4.55
N ASN A 37 -11.82 -3.36 -3.33
CA ASN A 37 -12.95 -2.81 -2.57
C ASN A 37 -12.44 -1.88 -1.46
N LEU A 38 -13.34 -1.29 -0.67
CA LEU A 38 -12.98 -0.34 0.39
C LEU A 38 -12.02 -0.90 1.46
N ALA A 39 -11.94 -2.23 1.64
CA ALA A 39 -10.98 -2.83 2.56
C ALA A 39 -9.53 -2.69 2.07
N VAL A 40 -9.30 -2.53 0.76
CA VAL A 40 -7.96 -2.27 0.19
C VAL A 40 -7.44 -0.92 0.68
N ALA A 41 -8.31 0.09 0.81
CA ALA A 41 -7.92 1.39 1.37
C ALA A 41 -7.38 1.28 2.81
N LEU A 42 -7.83 0.29 3.57
CA LEU A 42 -7.38 0.03 4.95
C LEU A 42 -6.12 -0.85 5.01
N ARG A 43 -5.71 -1.42 3.88
CA ARG A 43 -4.48 -2.24 3.78
C ARG A 43 -3.26 -1.33 3.68
N GLN A 44 -2.87 -0.77 4.82
CA GLN A 44 -1.78 0.19 4.91
C GLN A 44 -0.45 -0.46 5.29
N ALA A 45 0.64 0.06 4.72
CA ALA A 45 1.99 -0.40 5.00
C ALA A 45 2.52 0.16 6.32
N PHE A 46 3.17 -0.68 7.13
CA PHE A 46 3.79 -0.28 8.40
C PHE A 46 4.84 0.83 8.22
N PHE A 47 5.54 0.84 7.10
CA PHE A 47 6.63 1.77 6.82
C PHE A 47 6.18 3.06 6.13
N THR A 48 4.89 3.22 5.82
CA THR A 48 4.37 4.44 5.17
C THR A 48 4.78 5.73 5.90
N PRO A 49 4.64 5.86 7.24
CA PRO A 49 5.05 7.09 7.92
C PRO A 49 6.54 7.39 7.78
N LEU A 50 7.38 6.34 7.78
CA LEU A 50 8.83 6.49 7.63
C LEU A 50 9.22 6.91 6.22
N THR A 51 8.59 6.34 5.20
CA THR A 51 8.89 6.61 3.79
C THR A 51 8.33 7.94 3.30
N THR A 52 7.22 8.43 3.88
CA THR A 52 6.62 9.72 3.54
C THR A 52 7.34 10.89 4.19
N LEU A 53 7.93 10.70 5.39
CA LEU A 53 8.54 11.77 6.16
C LEU A 53 9.54 12.64 5.37
N PRO A 54 10.51 12.09 4.61
CA PRO A 54 11.46 12.90 3.85
C PRO A 54 10.78 13.83 2.83
N PHE A 55 9.67 13.38 2.25
CA PHE A 55 8.93 14.15 1.25
C PHE A 55 8.15 15.31 1.87
N TYR A 56 7.69 15.16 3.12
CA TYR A 56 6.93 16.20 3.81
C TYR A 56 7.80 17.24 4.56
N ILE A 57 9.08 16.97 4.78
CA ILE A 57 10.01 17.94 5.40
C ILE A 57 9.97 19.32 4.73
N PRO A 58 9.95 19.45 3.37
CA PRO A 58 9.88 20.76 2.74
C PRO A 58 8.64 21.57 3.13
N ILE A 59 7.50 20.92 3.39
CA ILE A 59 6.27 21.60 3.84
C ILE A 59 6.47 22.21 5.23
N ALA A 60 7.13 21.48 6.14
CA ALA A 60 7.48 21.99 7.45
C ALA A 60 8.44 23.19 7.37
N LEU A 61 9.44 23.12 6.47
CA LEU A 61 10.40 24.21 6.24
C LEU A 61 9.74 25.47 5.65
N LEU A 62 8.61 25.33 4.96
CA LEU A 62 7.79 26.47 4.51
C LEU A 62 6.95 27.12 5.62
N GLY A 63 7.08 26.65 6.87
CA GLY A 63 6.38 27.22 8.03
C GLY A 63 4.91 26.82 8.14
N VAL A 64 4.48 25.75 7.48
CA VAL A 64 3.11 25.24 7.64
C VAL A 64 2.94 24.69 9.05
N SER A 65 1.91 25.17 9.78
CA SER A 65 1.69 24.70 11.15
C SER A 65 1.33 23.22 11.20
N PRO A 66 1.75 22.47 12.24
CA PRO A 66 1.44 21.04 12.38
C PRO A 66 -0.07 20.73 12.28
N LEU A 67 -0.91 21.57 12.89
CA LEU A 67 -2.36 21.37 12.84
C LEU A 67 -2.91 21.45 11.41
N VAL A 68 -2.50 22.48 10.65
CA VAL A 68 -2.93 22.63 9.23
C VAL A 68 -2.40 21.46 8.39
N PHE A 69 -1.15 21.06 8.61
CA PHE A 69 -0.55 19.92 7.92
C PHE A 69 -1.32 18.62 8.19
N LEU A 70 -1.52 18.26 9.47
CA LEU A 70 -2.20 17.03 9.87
C LEU A 70 -3.66 17.00 9.39
N THR A 71 -4.38 18.12 9.50
CA THR A 71 -5.75 18.24 8.97
C THR A 71 -5.77 18.02 7.45
N THR A 72 -4.82 18.59 6.74
CA THR A 72 -4.74 18.45 5.28
C THR A 72 -4.42 17.02 4.87
N VAL A 73 -3.47 16.37 5.53
CA VAL A 73 -3.13 14.95 5.30
C VAL A 73 -4.35 14.06 5.60
N ALA A 74 -5.05 14.31 6.71
CA ALA A 74 -6.26 13.55 7.06
C ALA A 74 -7.35 13.67 5.99
N LEU A 75 -7.63 14.88 5.51
CA LEU A 75 -8.61 15.10 4.44
C LEU A 75 -8.20 14.43 3.12
N ASN A 76 -6.91 14.46 2.79
CA ASN A 76 -6.36 13.78 1.62
C ASN A 76 -6.54 12.25 1.73
N THR A 77 -6.26 11.67 2.91
CA THR A 77 -6.42 10.24 3.19
C THR A 77 -7.89 9.81 3.16
N VAL A 78 -8.80 10.62 3.77
CA VAL A 78 -10.24 10.35 3.74
C VAL A 78 -10.77 10.38 2.30
N TYR A 79 -10.29 11.32 1.47
CA TYR A 79 -10.63 11.33 0.05
C TYR A 79 -10.20 10.03 -0.63
N GLN A 80 -9.01 9.55 -0.38
CA GLN A 80 -8.50 8.33 -1.00
C GLN A 80 -9.26 7.07 -0.58
N PHE A 81 -9.95 7.06 0.56
CA PHE A 81 -10.72 5.89 1.00
C PHE A 81 -11.82 5.52 0.00
N TRP A 82 -12.65 6.48 -0.42
CA TRP A 82 -13.81 6.19 -1.27
C TRP A 82 -13.45 5.80 -2.70
N ILE A 83 -12.27 6.16 -3.22
CA ILE A 83 -11.89 5.80 -4.58
C ILE A 83 -11.52 4.32 -4.73
N HIS A 84 -11.38 3.55 -3.63
CA HIS A 84 -11.12 2.12 -3.63
C HIS A 84 -12.42 1.31 -3.80
N THR A 85 -13.09 1.46 -4.95
CA THR A 85 -14.34 0.74 -5.21
C THR A 85 -14.53 0.42 -6.70
N ARG A 86 -15.18 -0.72 -6.95
CA ARG A 86 -15.66 -1.12 -8.29
C ARG A 86 -17.09 -0.66 -8.56
N LEU A 87 -17.82 -0.16 -7.54
CA LEU A 87 -19.23 0.20 -7.65
C LEU A 87 -19.46 1.52 -8.41
N VAL A 88 -18.46 2.38 -8.49
CA VAL A 88 -18.56 3.68 -9.15
C VAL A 88 -17.83 3.61 -10.49
N GLY A 89 -18.56 3.87 -11.55
CA GLY A 89 -18.04 3.97 -12.92
C GLY A 89 -17.33 5.30 -13.17
N ARG A 90 -17.22 5.69 -14.44
CA ARG A 90 -16.63 6.97 -14.84
C ARG A 90 -17.54 8.12 -14.46
N LEU A 91 -16.96 9.20 -13.93
CA LEU A 91 -17.65 10.40 -13.46
C LEU A 91 -17.60 11.57 -14.45
N GLY A 92 -17.18 11.34 -15.69
CA GLY A 92 -17.20 12.34 -16.77
C GLY A 92 -16.27 13.52 -16.50
N PRO A 93 -16.73 14.79 -16.64
CA PRO A 93 -15.87 15.98 -16.56
C PRO A 93 -15.09 16.12 -15.26
N VAL A 94 -15.59 15.58 -14.14
CA VAL A 94 -14.89 15.60 -12.84
C VAL A 94 -13.54 14.91 -12.94
N GLU A 95 -13.40 13.91 -13.80
CA GLU A 95 -12.17 13.13 -14.04
C GLU A 95 -11.05 13.92 -14.74
N TRP A 96 -11.32 15.12 -15.19
CA TRP A 96 -10.28 16.00 -15.73
C TRP A 96 -9.37 16.54 -14.62
N VAL A 97 -9.94 16.73 -13.42
CA VAL A 97 -9.27 17.37 -12.29
C VAL A 97 -9.08 16.39 -11.11
N MET A 98 -10.12 15.62 -10.81
CA MET A 98 -10.15 14.76 -9.61
C MET A 98 -9.70 13.34 -9.94
N ASN A 99 -8.97 12.73 -9.02
CA ASN A 99 -8.76 11.29 -9.03
C ASN A 99 -10.06 10.57 -8.62
N THR A 100 -10.49 9.60 -9.40
CA THR A 100 -11.77 8.91 -9.23
C THR A 100 -11.56 7.40 -9.08
N PRO A 101 -12.57 6.62 -8.69
CA PRO A 101 -12.46 5.16 -8.66
C PRO A 101 -11.96 4.57 -9.99
N SER A 102 -12.40 5.10 -11.14
CA SER A 102 -11.93 4.67 -12.45
C SER A 102 -10.41 4.84 -12.61
N HIS A 103 -9.87 5.96 -12.19
CA HIS A 103 -8.42 6.21 -12.25
C HIS A 103 -7.64 5.34 -11.27
N HIS A 104 -8.18 5.13 -10.07
CA HIS A 104 -7.48 4.41 -9.02
C HIS A 104 -7.54 2.88 -9.23
N ARG A 105 -8.56 2.37 -9.93
CA ARG A 105 -8.58 0.99 -10.44
C ARG A 105 -7.43 0.73 -11.40
N VAL A 106 -7.14 1.66 -12.31
CA VAL A 106 -5.97 1.60 -13.20
C VAL A 106 -4.67 1.56 -12.38
N HIS A 107 -4.57 2.42 -11.35
CA HIS A 107 -3.40 2.46 -10.49
C HIS A 107 -3.12 1.10 -9.80
N HIS A 108 -4.15 0.41 -9.33
CA HIS A 108 -4.03 -0.92 -8.72
C HIS A 108 -3.97 -2.07 -9.73
N GLY A 109 -4.15 -1.79 -11.03
CA GLY A 109 -4.13 -2.79 -12.08
C GLY A 109 -2.72 -3.27 -12.40
N ILE A 110 -2.54 -4.60 -12.53
CA ILE A 110 -1.29 -5.24 -12.98
C ILE A 110 -1.26 -5.54 -14.48
N ASN A 111 -2.26 -5.07 -15.24
CA ASN A 111 -2.22 -5.08 -16.70
C ASN A 111 -0.98 -4.31 -17.16
N PRO A 112 -0.25 -4.78 -18.19
CA PRO A 112 1.01 -4.13 -18.61
C PRO A 112 0.89 -2.63 -18.90
N GLU A 113 -0.24 -2.18 -19.44
CA GLU A 113 -0.53 -0.78 -19.74
C GLU A 113 -0.85 0.07 -18.50
N TYR A 114 -1.13 -0.56 -17.35
CA TYR A 114 -1.51 0.10 -16.10
C TYR A 114 -0.35 0.22 -15.10
N ILE A 115 0.74 -0.52 -15.34
CA ILE A 115 1.91 -0.46 -14.46
C ILE A 115 2.46 0.99 -14.41
N ASP A 116 2.72 1.46 -13.19
CA ASP A 116 3.24 2.80 -12.91
C ASP A 116 2.38 3.93 -13.47
N ARG A 117 1.05 3.82 -13.36
CA ARG A 117 0.07 4.83 -13.79
C ARG A 117 -0.76 5.36 -12.63
N ASN A 118 -1.26 6.59 -12.79
CA ASN A 118 -2.27 7.24 -11.94
C ASN A 118 -1.92 7.28 -10.45
N HIS A 119 -0.77 7.90 -10.10
CA HIS A 119 -0.26 7.98 -8.72
C HIS A 119 -0.93 9.07 -7.86
N ALA A 120 -1.85 9.87 -8.41
CA ALA A 120 -2.48 10.98 -7.69
C ALA A 120 -3.26 10.52 -6.44
N GLY A 121 -3.23 11.35 -5.39
CA GLY A 121 -4.12 11.21 -4.25
C GLY A 121 -5.52 11.77 -4.55
N VAL A 122 -5.62 13.09 -4.63
CA VAL A 122 -6.89 13.80 -4.87
C VAL A 122 -6.99 14.37 -6.28
N PHE A 123 -5.92 15.01 -6.79
CA PHE A 123 -5.96 15.69 -8.07
C PHE A 123 -5.19 14.91 -9.15
N ILE A 124 -5.94 14.31 -10.09
CA ILE A 124 -5.37 13.58 -11.25
C ILE A 124 -4.57 14.51 -12.19
N VAL A 125 -4.66 15.80 -11.98
CA VAL A 125 -3.90 16.82 -12.72
C VAL A 125 -2.40 16.56 -12.66
N TRP A 126 -1.88 16.02 -11.55
CA TRP A 126 -0.46 15.68 -11.43
C TRP A 126 -0.05 14.59 -12.41
N ASP A 127 -0.84 13.53 -12.53
CA ASP A 127 -0.55 12.47 -13.51
C ASP A 127 -0.59 12.98 -14.93
N ARG A 128 -1.52 13.89 -15.25
CA ARG A 128 -1.58 14.54 -16.56
C ARG A 128 -0.36 15.41 -16.82
N LEU A 129 0.04 16.20 -15.83
CA LEU A 129 1.18 17.12 -15.92
C LEU A 129 2.50 16.37 -16.10
N PHE A 130 2.68 15.28 -15.37
CA PHE A 130 3.93 14.50 -15.35
C PHE A 130 3.92 13.27 -16.28
N GLY A 131 2.86 13.09 -17.10
CA GLY A 131 2.79 12.06 -18.15
C GLY A 131 2.57 10.64 -17.62
N THR A 132 2.02 10.48 -16.41
CA THR A 132 1.69 9.18 -15.79
C THR A 132 0.20 8.84 -15.87
N PHE A 133 -0.61 9.67 -16.49
CA PHE A 133 -2.03 9.44 -16.66
C PHE A 133 -2.33 8.34 -17.68
N THR A 134 -3.24 7.42 -17.32
CA THR A 134 -3.82 6.43 -18.24
C THR A 134 -5.31 6.27 -17.88
N PRO A 135 -6.22 6.38 -18.87
CA PRO A 135 -7.65 6.12 -18.64
C PRO A 135 -7.90 4.63 -18.46
N GLU A 136 -8.94 4.28 -17.72
CA GLU A 136 -9.42 2.90 -17.63
C GLU A 136 -9.93 2.44 -19.00
N GLY A 137 -9.35 1.40 -19.55
CA GLY A 137 -9.72 0.78 -20.83
C GLY A 137 -10.22 -0.64 -20.63
N GLN A 138 -9.29 -1.56 -20.43
CA GLN A 138 -9.59 -2.95 -20.10
C GLN A 138 -9.94 -3.10 -18.63
N GLU A 139 -10.65 -4.18 -18.28
CA GLU A 139 -10.90 -4.52 -16.87
C GLU A 139 -9.57 -4.74 -16.15
N PRO A 140 -9.30 -4.01 -15.06
CA PRO A 140 -8.07 -4.19 -14.30
C PRO A 140 -8.01 -5.55 -13.60
N VAL A 141 -6.86 -6.20 -13.68
CA VAL A 141 -6.52 -7.37 -12.86
C VAL A 141 -5.71 -6.87 -11.68
N TYR A 142 -6.11 -7.26 -10.48
CA TYR A 142 -5.52 -6.72 -9.24
C TYR A 142 -4.54 -7.71 -8.61
N GLY A 143 -3.72 -7.22 -7.68
CA GLY A 143 -2.67 -7.95 -7.01
C GLY A 143 -1.29 -7.40 -7.33
N THR A 144 -0.27 -8.25 -7.25
CA THR A 144 1.11 -7.92 -7.63
C THR A 144 1.59 -8.83 -8.75
N VAL A 145 2.50 -8.35 -9.59
CA VAL A 145 3.03 -9.11 -10.74
C VAL A 145 3.64 -10.46 -10.33
N GLN A 146 4.26 -10.53 -9.14
CA GLN A 146 4.83 -11.76 -8.60
C GLN A 146 3.82 -12.62 -7.84
N GLY A 147 2.59 -12.12 -7.62
CA GLY A 147 1.59 -12.70 -6.75
C GLY A 147 1.93 -12.54 -5.25
N HIS A 148 0.91 -12.62 -4.43
CA HIS A 148 1.06 -12.68 -2.96
C HIS A 148 0.04 -13.68 -2.43
N HIS A 149 0.54 -14.70 -1.74
CA HIS A 149 -0.30 -15.78 -1.21
C HIS A 149 -0.16 -15.82 0.31
N GLY A 150 -1.09 -15.21 1.01
CA GLY A 150 -1.12 -15.22 2.47
C GLY A 150 -2.00 -14.17 3.11
N ALA A 151 -2.65 -14.54 4.21
CA ALA A 151 -3.49 -13.67 5.04
C ALA A 151 -2.69 -13.02 6.18
N ASN A 152 -1.42 -13.38 6.40
CA ASN A 152 -0.62 -12.85 7.50
C ASN A 152 -0.15 -11.42 7.22
N ALA A 153 -0.82 -10.43 7.83
CA ALA A 153 -0.53 -9.01 7.64
C ALA A 153 0.88 -8.59 8.08
N ILE A 154 1.47 -9.25 9.07
CA ILE A 154 2.85 -8.98 9.52
C ILE A 154 3.83 -9.46 8.44
N ALA A 155 3.67 -10.70 7.97
CA ALA A 155 4.50 -11.24 6.90
C ALA A 155 4.35 -10.41 5.61
N ALA A 156 3.13 -10.01 5.24
CA ALA A 156 2.85 -9.17 4.09
C ALA A 156 3.65 -7.85 4.10
N ASN A 157 3.88 -7.26 5.28
CA ASN A 157 4.65 -6.03 5.45
C ASN A 157 6.17 -6.24 5.53
N LEU A 158 6.62 -7.30 6.22
CA LEU A 158 8.04 -7.48 6.52
C LEU A 158 8.78 -8.28 5.45
N GLN A 159 8.11 -9.28 4.85
CA GLN A 159 8.74 -10.19 3.89
C GLN A 159 9.28 -9.48 2.65
N PRO A 160 8.54 -8.56 1.97
CA PRO A 160 9.06 -7.87 0.79
C PRO A 160 10.35 -7.10 1.08
N VAL A 161 10.43 -6.44 2.24
CA VAL A 161 11.62 -5.70 2.68
C VAL A 161 12.77 -6.67 2.93
N ALA A 162 12.52 -7.75 3.66
CA ALA A 162 13.54 -8.77 3.95
C ALA A 162 14.06 -9.44 2.67
N ASP A 163 13.16 -9.76 1.72
CA ASP A 163 13.53 -10.37 0.44
C ASP A 163 14.35 -9.43 -0.43
N LEU A 164 14.00 -8.14 -0.44
CA LEU A 164 14.77 -7.12 -1.15
C LEU A 164 16.20 -7.02 -0.61
N PHE A 165 16.37 -6.97 0.72
CA PHE A 165 17.71 -6.91 1.31
C PHE A 165 18.49 -8.21 1.09
N ARG A 166 17.87 -9.38 1.14
CA ARG A 166 18.52 -10.66 0.79
C ARG A 166 18.95 -10.68 -0.67
N LEU A 167 18.12 -10.17 -1.57
CA LEU A 167 18.45 -10.08 -2.99
C LEU A 167 19.61 -9.12 -3.23
N ALA A 168 19.60 -7.94 -2.61
CA ALA A 168 20.69 -6.98 -2.70
C ALA A 168 22.01 -7.58 -2.15
N ALA A 169 21.95 -8.25 -1.01
CA ALA A 169 23.13 -8.91 -0.43
C ALA A 169 23.71 -10.01 -1.35
N ARG A 170 22.86 -10.79 -2.03
CA ARG A 170 23.30 -11.81 -3.00
C ARG A 170 23.96 -11.21 -4.23
N ARG A 171 23.46 -10.09 -4.73
CA ARG A 171 24.02 -9.41 -5.91
C ARG A 171 25.36 -8.72 -5.62
N GLY A 172 25.49 -8.13 -4.44
CA GLY A 172 26.71 -7.46 -3.98
C GLY A 172 27.10 -6.21 -4.78
N GLY A 173 28.11 -5.50 -4.31
CA GLY A 173 28.72 -4.37 -5.00
C GLY A 173 27.73 -3.31 -5.49
N LEU A 174 27.96 -2.79 -6.69
CA LEU A 174 27.08 -1.77 -7.32
C LEU A 174 25.67 -2.31 -7.64
N ASP A 175 25.55 -3.61 -7.94
CA ASP A 175 24.27 -4.22 -8.24
C ASP A 175 23.38 -4.33 -7.00
N ALA A 176 23.95 -4.43 -5.79
CA ALA A 176 23.20 -4.30 -4.54
C ALA A 176 22.55 -2.91 -4.43
N VAL A 177 23.34 -1.86 -4.69
CA VAL A 177 22.83 -0.48 -4.64
C VAL A 177 21.72 -0.28 -5.68
N LYS A 178 21.93 -0.70 -6.93
CA LYS A 178 20.92 -0.62 -7.99
C LYS A 178 19.66 -1.42 -7.67
N THR A 179 19.80 -2.56 -6.98
CA THR A 179 18.66 -3.36 -6.51
C THR A 179 17.80 -2.60 -5.51
N LEU A 180 18.40 -1.79 -4.65
CA LEU A 180 17.67 -1.02 -3.62
C LEU A 180 17.04 0.25 -4.18
N ILE A 181 17.78 1.01 -5.02
CA ILE A 181 17.35 2.34 -5.46
C ILE A 181 16.82 2.39 -6.89
N GLY A 182 17.06 1.35 -7.69
CA GLY A 182 16.49 1.23 -9.03
C GLY A 182 15.01 0.84 -9.00
N PRO A 183 14.35 0.80 -10.17
CA PRO A 183 12.96 0.37 -10.26
C PRO A 183 12.80 -1.13 -9.88
N PRO A 184 11.61 -1.54 -9.41
CA PRO A 184 11.36 -2.90 -8.94
C PRO A 184 11.67 -4.00 -9.97
N GLU A 185 11.49 -3.71 -11.25
CA GLU A 185 11.77 -4.62 -12.37
C GLU A 185 13.26 -4.68 -12.73
N TRP A 186 14.11 -3.83 -12.14
CA TRP A 186 15.54 -3.80 -12.49
C TRP A 186 16.26 -5.11 -12.17
N ARG A 187 17.02 -5.60 -13.15
CA ARG A 187 17.89 -6.76 -13.05
C ARG A 187 19.23 -6.48 -13.73
N PRO A 188 20.35 -7.01 -13.20
CA PRO A 188 21.63 -6.90 -13.88
C PRO A 188 21.63 -7.69 -15.19
N ALA A 189 22.50 -7.31 -16.12
CA ALA A 189 22.64 -8.00 -17.41
C ALA A 189 22.98 -9.49 -17.26
N SER A 190 23.69 -9.87 -16.20
CA SER A 190 23.99 -11.26 -15.83
C SER A 190 22.74 -12.09 -15.49
N GLU A 191 21.64 -11.45 -15.11
CA GLU A 191 20.33 -12.08 -14.85
C GLU A 191 19.33 -11.86 -16.01
N GLY A 192 19.83 -11.47 -17.19
CA GLY A 192 19.02 -11.26 -18.40
C GLY A 192 18.42 -9.84 -18.56
N GLY A 193 18.76 -8.92 -17.66
CA GLY A 193 18.23 -7.54 -17.69
C GLY A 193 16.74 -7.43 -17.38
N PRO A 194 16.14 -6.23 -17.52
CA PRO A 194 14.72 -6.02 -17.29
C PRO A 194 13.86 -6.92 -18.20
N GLN A 195 12.83 -7.52 -17.62
CA GLN A 195 11.89 -8.38 -18.34
C GLN A 195 10.57 -7.63 -18.57
N PRO A 196 9.87 -7.88 -19.69
CA PRO A 196 8.54 -7.33 -19.89
C PRO A 196 7.58 -7.83 -18.80
N VAL A 197 6.65 -6.96 -18.41
CA VAL A 197 5.60 -7.31 -17.46
C VAL A 197 4.74 -8.41 -18.11
N PRO A 198 4.56 -9.55 -17.44
CA PRO A 198 3.72 -10.63 -17.98
C PRO A 198 2.25 -10.19 -18.05
N VAL A 199 1.54 -10.68 -19.05
CA VAL A 199 0.09 -10.51 -19.12
C VAL A 199 -0.53 -11.30 -17.96
N PRO A 200 -1.29 -10.67 -17.06
CA PRO A 200 -1.85 -11.35 -15.90
C PRO A 200 -2.92 -12.38 -16.35
N ASN A 201 -2.98 -13.48 -15.63
CA ASN A 201 -4.06 -14.46 -15.79
C ASN A 201 -5.12 -14.26 -14.70
N PRO A 202 -6.32 -13.74 -15.02
CA PRO A 202 -7.37 -13.47 -14.02
C PRO A 202 -7.87 -14.74 -13.32
N GLY A 203 -7.64 -15.93 -13.92
CA GLY A 203 -8.03 -17.21 -13.34
C GLY A 203 -7.06 -17.76 -12.28
N LEU A 204 -5.87 -17.18 -12.15
CA LEU A 204 -4.88 -17.58 -11.15
C LEU A 204 -4.98 -16.63 -9.95
N ARG A 205 -5.96 -16.90 -9.07
CA ARG A 205 -6.14 -16.15 -7.83
C ARG A 205 -5.81 -17.03 -6.64
N TRP A 206 -5.23 -16.41 -5.61
CA TRP A 206 -5.12 -17.05 -4.31
C TRP A 206 -6.49 -16.98 -3.61
N ASP A 207 -7.11 -18.13 -3.45
CA ASP A 207 -8.48 -18.25 -2.91
C ASP A 207 -8.52 -19.37 -1.85
N PRO A 208 -8.03 -19.10 -0.64
CA PRO A 208 -8.09 -20.07 0.45
C PRO A 208 -9.53 -20.27 0.91
N HIS A 209 -9.86 -21.49 1.27
CA HIS A 209 -11.18 -21.89 1.77
C HIS A 209 -11.12 -22.38 3.23
N PRO A 210 -10.69 -21.53 4.20
CA PRO A 210 -10.62 -21.95 5.59
C PRO A 210 -12.01 -22.39 6.09
N PRO A 211 -12.08 -23.41 6.96
CA PRO A 211 -13.33 -23.87 7.52
C PRO A 211 -14.15 -22.73 8.16
N THR A 212 -15.46 -22.73 7.93
CA THR A 212 -16.36 -21.67 8.44
C THR A 212 -16.17 -21.35 9.93
N PRO A 213 -15.98 -22.35 10.83
CA PRO A 213 -15.70 -22.04 12.25
C PRO A 213 -14.44 -21.16 12.45
N ILE A 214 -13.39 -21.36 11.65
CA ILE A 214 -12.16 -20.55 11.71
C ILE A 214 -12.44 -19.11 11.25
N VAL A 215 -13.22 -18.94 10.17
CA VAL A 215 -13.62 -17.62 9.67
C VAL A 215 -14.42 -16.86 10.73
N VAL A 216 -15.43 -17.52 11.33
CA VAL A 216 -16.26 -16.92 12.39
C VAL A 216 -15.43 -16.59 13.62
N TYR A 217 -14.59 -17.52 14.07
CA TYR A 217 -13.68 -17.30 15.21
C TYR A 217 -12.77 -16.10 14.97
N SER A 218 -12.08 -16.05 13.83
CA SER A 218 -11.19 -14.95 13.48
C SER A 218 -11.95 -13.62 13.39
N GLY A 219 -13.15 -13.60 12.79
CA GLY A 219 -14.00 -12.41 12.68
C GLY A 219 -14.44 -11.85 14.04
N VAL A 220 -14.90 -12.72 14.94
CA VAL A 220 -15.29 -12.32 16.31
C VAL A 220 -14.09 -11.73 17.07
N TRP A 221 -12.95 -12.42 17.05
CA TRP A 221 -11.75 -11.93 17.73
C TRP A 221 -11.21 -10.64 17.12
N MET A 222 -11.32 -10.46 15.81
CA MET A 222 -10.92 -9.21 15.14
C MET A 222 -11.79 -8.03 15.62
N LEU A 223 -13.10 -8.22 15.78
CA LEU A 223 -13.99 -7.19 16.33
C LEU A 223 -13.65 -6.88 17.79
N LEU A 224 -13.43 -7.89 18.63
CA LEU A 224 -13.06 -7.71 20.02
C LEU A 224 -11.70 -7.00 20.17
N ALA A 225 -10.71 -7.38 19.37
CA ALA A 225 -9.40 -6.75 19.38
C ALA A 225 -9.44 -5.29 18.87
N SER A 226 -10.28 -5.00 17.86
CA SER A 226 -10.48 -3.63 17.38
C SER A 226 -11.13 -2.74 18.44
N LEU A 227 -12.11 -3.28 19.18
CA LEU A 227 -12.74 -2.59 20.32
C LEU A 227 -11.72 -2.36 21.44
N ALA A 228 -10.96 -3.38 21.80
CA ALA A 228 -9.92 -3.28 22.84
C ALA A 228 -8.83 -2.25 22.43
N LEU A 229 -8.39 -2.26 21.18
CA LEU A 229 -7.45 -1.27 20.66
C LEU A 229 -8.01 0.15 20.76
N THR A 230 -9.28 0.35 20.42
CA THR A 230 -9.95 1.64 20.52
C THR A 230 -9.94 2.14 21.97
N ILE A 231 -10.31 1.29 22.95
CA ILE A 231 -10.27 1.63 24.36
C ILE A 231 -8.86 2.00 24.79
N VAL A 232 -7.86 1.21 24.41
CA VAL A 232 -6.44 1.48 24.73
C VAL A 232 -5.97 2.81 24.15
N LEU A 233 -6.33 3.14 22.92
CA LEU A 233 -5.97 4.41 22.30
C LEU A 233 -6.55 5.62 23.04
N PHE A 234 -7.76 5.51 23.57
CA PHE A 234 -8.35 6.56 24.41
C PHE A 234 -7.73 6.64 25.82
N ALA A 235 -7.30 5.53 26.37
CA ALA A 235 -6.71 5.45 27.71
C ALA A 235 -5.17 5.56 27.72
N GLN A 236 -4.51 5.66 26.56
CA GLN A 236 -3.05 5.55 26.46
C GLN A 236 -2.28 6.59 27.28
N ALA A 237 -2.84 7.78 27.51
CA ALA A 237 -2.19 8.83 28.28
C ALA A 237 -2.03 8.44 29.77
N ASP A 238 -2.90 7.57 30.27
CA ASP A 238 -2.92 7.13 31.66
C ASP A 238 -2.20 5.79 31.87
N LEU A 239 -1.75 5.14 30.79
CA LEU A 239 -1.09 3.84 30.85
C LEU A 239 0.44 3.98 30.90
N PRO A 240 1.13 3.25 31.83
CA PRO A 240 2.58 3.15 31.80
C PRO A 240 3.09 2.60 30.46
N LEU A 241 4.25 3.10 30.00
CA LEU A 241 4.85 2.70 28.70
C LEU A 241 5.01 1.18 28.56
N ALA A 242 5.36 0.49 29.65
CA ALA A 242 5.48 -0.97 29.64
C ALA A 242 4.16 -1.68 29.30
N HIS A 243 3.02 -1.16 29.81
CA HIS A 243 1.70 -1.71 29.50
C HIS A 243 1.31 -1.43 28.04
N GLN A 244 1.61 -0.21 27.53
CA GLN A 244 1.41 0.11 26.12
C GLN A 244 2.20 -0.84 25.21
N GLY A 245 3.48 -1.11 25.55
CA GLY A 245 4.33 -2.05 24.81
C GLY A 245 3.79 -3.49 24.84
N ALA A 246 3.34 -3.97 26.01
CA ALA A 246 2.77 -5.30 26.13
C ALA A 246 1.47 -5.47 25.33
N LEU A 247 0.61 -4.46 25.33
CA LEU A 247 -0.63 -4.45 24.54
C LEU A 247 -0.34 -4.40 23.04
N ALA A 248 0.61 -3.58 22.59
CA ALA A 248 1.05 -3.54 21.20
C ALA A 248 1.60 -4.90 20.74
N PHE A 249 2.44 -5.54 21.56
CA PHE A 249 2.94 -6.89 21.28
C PHE A 249 1.81 -7.91 21.17
N LEU A 250 0.86 -7.90 22.12
CA LEU A 250 -0.28 -8.82 22.09
C LEU A 250 -1.14 -8.64 20.83
N LEU A 251 -1.37 -7.40 20.40
CA LEU A 251 -2.11 -7.09 19.17
C LEU A 251 -1.38 -7.62 17.93
N LEU A 252 -0.08 -7.36 17.81
CA LEU A 252 0.72 -7.88 16.71
C LEU A 252 0.75 -9.41 16.68
N TRP A 253 0.91 -10.04 17.84
CA TRP A 253 0.84 -11.49 17.98
C TRP A 253 -0.50 -12.05 17.50
N THR A 254 -1.60 -11.43 17.93
CA THR A 254 -2.96 -11.85 17.57
C THR A 254 -3.19 -11.72 16.05
N VAL A 255 -2.78 -10.62 15.43
CA VAL A 255 -2.87 -10.42 13.98
C VAL A 255 -2.06 -11.47 13.22
N GLY A 256 -0.86 -11.78 13.71
CA GLY A 256 0.00 -12.84 13.13
C GLY A 256 -0.65 -14.23 13.24
N ALA A 257 -1.25 -14.54 14.40
CA ALA A 257 -1.94 -15.80 14.62
C ALA A 257 -3.18 -15.97 13.71
N TRP A 258 -3.98 -14.93 13.52
CA TRP A 258 -5.10 -14.97 12.56
C TRP A 258 -4.65 -15.24 11.14
N GLY A 259 -3.58 -14.58 10.70
CA GLY A 259 -3.00 -14.84 9.40
C GLY A 259 -2.61 -16.30 9.20
N GLY A 260 -1.98 -16.92 10.22
CA GLY A 260 -1.66 -18.35 10.19
C GLY A 260 -2.87 -19.26 10.12
N LEU A 261 -3.93 -18.94 10.89
CA LEU A 261 -5.20 -19.68 10.86
C LEU A 261 -5.89 -19.60 9.51
N LEU A 262 -5.94 -18.41 8.89
CA LEU A 262 -6.57 -18.18 7.61
C LEU A 262 -5.76 -18.75 6.44
N ASP A 263 -4.44 -18.88 6.60
CA ASP A 263 -3.54 -19.51 5.64
C ASP A 263 -3.53 -21.06 5.75
N GLU A 264 -4.31 -21.63 6.67
CA GLU A 264 -4.37 -23.09 6.93
C GLU A 264 -2.98 -23.70 7.24
N ARG A 265 -2.09 -22.92 7.86
CA ARG A 265 -0.73 -23.38 8.17
C ARG A 265 -0.76 -24.35 9.37
N PRO A 266 -0.05 -25.51 9.27
CA PRO A 266 0.16 -26.35 10.44
C PRO A 266 0.97 -25.58 11.49
N TRP A 267 0.58 -25.68 12.76
CA TRP A 267 1.25 -25.06 13.91
C TRP A 267 2.46 -25.90 14.35
#